data_7e87ca96d722b657defaa1ea72710bce
#
_entry.id   7e87ca96d722b657defaa1ea72710bce
#
_cell.length_a   1.000
_cell.length_b   1.000
_cell.length_c   1.000
_cell.angle_alpha   90.00
_cell.angle_beta   90.00
_cell.angle_gamma   90.00
#
_symmetry.space_group_name_H-M   'P 1'
#
loop_
_entity.id
_entity.type
_entity.pdbx_description
1 polymer ?
#
loop_
_entity_poly.entity_id
_entity_poly.type
_entity_poly.pdbx_seq_one_letter_code
_entity_poly.pdbx_strand_id
1 'polypeptide(L)'
;MTEPDSPFLPHGGYRKLRSFKVAEAVYDATVIFCRRFFTHDRRMTDQMVQAARSGVRNIGEGSGAAATSRKTEMKLTNVARASLSDELLGDYESFLRQNGFRVWPKDSPEALEMRKRLEQDWVQALPPAPSGAVRLTGLSGLSDFV
;
A
#
# COMPACT_ATOMS: atom_id res chain seq x y z
N MET A 1 31.93 3.70 1.07
CA MET A 1 31.07 4.83 0.70
C MET A 1 30.33 5.30 1.92
N THR A 2 30.80 6.36 2.52
CA THR A 2 30.09 7.05 3.58
C THR A 2 28.91 7.76 2.94
N GLU A 3 27.69 7.43 3.33
CA GLU A 3 26.53 8.23 2.98
C GLU A 3 26.78 9.68 3.41
N PRO A 4 26.35 10.67 2.61
CA PRO A 4 26.52 12.06 3.00
C PRO A 4 25.85 12.27 4.35
N ASP A 5 26.53 12.99 5.25
CA ASP A 5 26.06 13.34 6.59
C ASP A 5 24.61 13.86 6.55
N SER A 6 23.70 12.95 6.81
CA SER A 6 22.33 13.34 7.05
C SER A 6 22.31 14.11 8.37
N PRO A 7 21.76 15.35 8.42
CA PRO A 7 21.63 16.09 9.66
C PRO A 7 20.67 15.42 10.64
N PHE A 8 20.07 14.30 10.25
CA PHE A 8 19.15 13.54 11.09
C PHE A 8 19.89 12.36 11.72
N LEU A 9 19.62 12.11 12.99
CA LEU A 9 20.07 10.92 13.70
C LEU A 9 19.71 9.67 12.90
N PRO A 10 20.57 8.62 12.87
CA PRO A 10 20.27 7.39 12.17
C PRO A 10 19.00 6.79 12.77
N HIS A 11 17.90 6.93 12.03
CA HIS A 11 16.66 6.22 12.33
C HIS A 11 16.91 4.74 12.15
N GLY A 12 16.35 3.90 13.03
CA GLY A 12 16.63 2.47 13.13
C GLY A 12 16.33 1.60 11.91
N GLY A 13 16.73 2.02 10.72
CA GLY A 13 16.71 1.19 9.52
C GLY A 13 15.30 0.77 9.06
N TYR A 14 14.24 1.47 9.44
CA TYR A 14 12.85 1.13 9.12
C TYR A 14 12.58 0.95 7.62
N ARG A 15 13.35 1.65 6.76
CA ARG A 15 13.24 1.53 5.30
C ARG A 15 13.62 0.15 4.77
N LYS A 16 14.36 -0.63 5.56
CA LYS A 16 14.72 -2.02 5.24
C LYS A 16 13.68 -3.02 5.73
N LEU A 17 12.74 -2.60 6.60
CA LEU A 17 11.68 -3.48 7.09
C LEU A 17 10.78 -3.94 5.95
N ARG A 18 10.51 -5.25 5.91
CA ARG A 18 9.57 -5.82 4.94
C ARG A 18 8.20 -5.17 5.02
N SER A 19 7.67 -4.96 6.22
CA SER A 19 6.39 -4.31 6.43
C SER A 19 6.34 -2.89 5.87
N PHE A 20 7.41 -2.12 6.01
CA PHE A 20 7.51 -0.79 5.43
C PHE A 20 7.50 -0.83 3.91
N LYS A 21 8.30 -1.70 3.31
CA LYS A 21 8.37 -1.86 1.84
C LYS A 21 7.02 -2.30 1.25
N VAL A 22 6.34 -3.24 1.90
CA VAL A 22 5.01 -3.67 1.48
C VAL A 22 4.01 -2.54 1.60
N ALA A 23 4.03 -1.78 2.68
CA ALA A 23 3.15 -0.63 2.87
C ALA A 23 3.39 0.47 1.83
N GLU A 24 4.65 0.76 1.47
CA GLU A 24 4.96 1.68 0.36
C GLU A 24 4.39 1.18 -0.96
N ALA A 25 4.56 -0.11 -1.26
CA ALA A 25 4.00 -0.71 -2.45
C ALA A 25 2.48 -0.60 -2.51
N VAL A 26 1.80 -0.84 -1.39
CA VAL A 26 0.35 -0.66 -1.25
C VAL A 26 -0.04 0.80 -1.46
N TYR A 27 0.72 1.74 -0.92
CA TYR A 27 0.49 3.18 -1.12
C TYR A 27 0.58 3.56 -2.60
N ASP A 28 1.65 3.17 -3.27
CA ASP A 28 1.86 3.46 -4.69
C ASP A 28 0.77 2.82 -5.56
N ALA A 29 0.43 1.57 -5.29
CA ALA A 29 -0.66 0.86 -5.96
C ALA A 29 -2.02 1.55 -5.74
N THR A 30 -2.28 2.05 -4.54
CA THR A 30 -3.52 2.77 -4.22
C THR A 30 -3.64 4.08 -4.99
N VAL A 31 -2.55 4.83 -5.12
CA VAL A 31 -2.54 6.05 -5.94
C VAL A 31 -2.88 5.74 -7.40
N ILE A 32 -2.27 4.70 -7.96
CA ILE A 32 -2.53 4.27 -9.35
C ILE A 32 -3.98 3.79 -9.50
N PHE A 33 -4.45 2.97 -8.58
CA PHE A 33 -5.81 2.47 -8.55
C PHE A 33 -6.85 3.59 -8.53
N CYS A 34 -6.69 4.57 -7.65
CA CYS A 34 -7.60 5.70 -7.54
C CYS A 34 -7.60 6.56 -8.81
N ARG A 35 -6.44 6.80 -9.41
CA ARG A 35 -6.34 7.51 -10.69
C ARG A 35 -7.09 6.80 -11.81
N ARG A 36 -7.11 5.47 -11.76
CA ARG A 36 -7.74 4.64 -12.79
C ARG A 36 -9.25 4.51 -12.61
N PHE A 37 -9.70 4.30 -11.38
CA PHE A 37 -11.10 3.91 -11.10
C PHE A 37 -11.94 4.99 -10.43
N PHE A 38 -11.33 5.98 -9.81
CA PHE A 38 -12.01 7.06 -9.10
C PHE A 38 -11.68 8.44 -9.68
N THR A 39 -11.65 8.56 -10.99
CA THR A 39 -11.32 9.81 -11.70
C THR A 39 -12.26 10.98 -11.37
N HIS A 40 -13.50 10.69 -11.00
CA HIS A 40 -14.54 11.68 -10.67
C HIS A 40 -14.93 11.68 -9.19
N ASP A 41 -14.37 10.77 -8.39
CA ASP A 41 -14.65 10.67 -6.96
C ASP A 41 -13.40 11.06 -6.15
N ARG A 42 -13.22 12.37 -5.99
CA ARG A 42 -12.10 12.91 -5.21
C ARG A 42 -12.16 12.50 -3.74
N ARG A 43 -13.35 12.42 -3.18
CA ARG A 43 -13.52 12.06 -1.76
C ARG A 43 -13.02 10.65 -1.50
N MET A 44 -13.41 9.70 -2.34
CA MET A 44 -12.95 8.32 -2.22
C MET A 44 -11.44 8.20 -2.44
N THR A 45 -10.93 8.89 -3.44
CA THR A 45 -9.47 8.98 -3.69
C THR A 45 -8.74 9.51 -2.47
N ASP A 46 -9.18 10.63 -1.90
CA ASP A 46 -8.52 11.25 -0.75
C ASP A 46 -8.55 10.32 0.47
N GLN A 47 -9.65 9.64 0.73
CA GLN A 47 -9.78 8.70 1.84
C GLN A 47 -8.86 7.49 1.68
N MET A 48 -8.84 6.84 0.53
CA MET A 48 -8.00 5.67 0.27
C MET A 48 -6.51 6.01 0.31
N VAL A 49 -6.13 7.07 -0.36
CA VAL A 49 -4.72 7.53 -0.39
C VAL A 49 -4.27 7.94 1.01
N GLN A 50 -5.12 8.62 1.78
CA GLN A 50 -4.79 9.00 3.16
C GLN A 50 -4.63 7.77 4.06
N ALA A 51 -5.48 6.76 3.95
CA ALA A 51 -5.35 5.51 4.71
C ALA A 51 -4.04 4.78 4.38
N ALA A 52 -3.72 4.65 3.10
CA ALA A 52 -2.46 4.04 2.65
C ALA A 52 -1.24 4.80 3.18
N ARG A 53 -1.24 6.12 3.06
CA ARG A 53 -0.17 7.00 3.53
C ARG A 53 -0.01 6.92 5.05
N SER A 54 -1.11 6.91 5.80
CA SER A 54 -1.10 6.75 7.25
C SER A 54 -0.41 5.45 7.66
N GLY A 55 -0.71 4.35 6.97
CA GLY A 55 -0.07 3.07 7.20
C GLY A 55 1.45 3.13 7.06
N VAL A 56 1.94 3.66 5.95
CA VAL A 56 3.40 3.79 5.69
C VAL A 56 4.07 4.64 6.77
N ARG A 57 3.52 5.81 7.06
CA ARG A 57 4.11 6.75 8.02
C ARG A 57 4.15 6.18 9.42
N ASN A 58 3.08 5.58 9.89
CA ASN A 58 3.03 5.02 11.24
C ASN A 58 3.94 3.80 11.42
N ILE A 59 4.18 3.01 10.38
CA ILE A 59 5.21 1.95 10.42
C ILE A 59 6.59 2.58 10.59
N GLY A 60 6.92 3.61 9.81
CA GLY A 60 8.21 4.30 9.89
C GLY A 60 8.42 4.95 11.26
N GLU A 61 7.45 5.72 11.74
CA GLU A 61 7.50 6.38 13.04
C GLU A 61 7.56 5.38 14.20
N GLY A 62 6.80 4.28 14.13
CA GLY A 62 6.83 3.22 15.12
C GLY A 62 8.20 2.57 15.23
N SER A 63 8.82 2.27 14.09
CA SER A 63 10.20 1.73 14.07
C SER A 63 11.21 2.72 14.64
N GLY A 64 11.08 4.01 14.34
CA GLY A 64 11.93 5.05 14.93
C GLY A 64 11.76 5.17 16.45
N ALA A 65 10.54 5.00 16.94
CA ALA A 65 10.23 5.07 18.36
C ALA A 65 10.69 3.82 19.15
N ALA A 66 10.95 2.69 18.48
CA ALA A 66 11.32 1.43 19.12
C ALA A 66 12.55 1.54 20.02
N ALA A 67 13.50 2.40 19.66
CA ALA A 67 14.71 2.62 20.43
C ALA A 67 14.48 3.37 21.75
N THR A 68 13.37 4.12 21.87
CA THR A 68 13.10 5.01 23.02
C THR A 68 11.87 4.59 23.82
N SER A 69 10.84 4.04 23.17
CA SER A 69 9.58 3.68 23.81
C SER A 69 8.85 2.56 23.08
N ARG A 70 8.88 1.39 23.65
CA ARG A 70 8.13 0.22 23.15
C ARG A 70 6.62 0.45 23.14
N LYS A 71 6.11 1.19 24.12
CA LYS A 71 4.70 1.55 24.18
C LYS A 71 4.28 2.40 22.98
N THR A 72 5.10 3.38 22.62
CA THR A 72 4.86 4.23 21.45
C THR A 72 4.97 3.45 20.15
N GLU A 73 5.97 2.56 20.02
CA GLU A 73 6.10 1.65 18.89
C GLU A 73 4.82 0.82 18.69
N MET A 74 4.34 0.18 19.72
CA MET A 74 3.13 -0.63 19.67
C MET A 74 1.89 0.19 19.28
N LYS A 75 1.76 1.40 19.84
CA LYS A 75 0.65 2.30 19.52
C LYS A 75 0.66 2.68 18.03
N LEU A 76 1.80 3.09 17.50
CA LEU A 76 1.94 3.51 16.11
C LEU A 76 1.75 2.32 15.14
N THR A 77 2.25 1.15 15.50
CA THR A 77 2.03 -0.08 14.72
C THR A 77 0.54 -0.44 14.66
N ASN A 78 -0.18 -0.31 15.77
CA ASN A 78 -1.63 -0.54 15.79
C ASN A 78 -2.39 0.49 14.95
N VAL A 79 -1.98 1.75 14.95
CA VAL A 79 -2.56 2.79 14.06
C VAL A 79 -2.32 2.43 12.60
N ALA A 80 -1.11 2.02 12.25
CA ALA A 80 -0.80 1.57 10.89
C ALA A 80 -1.67 0.39 10.46
N ARG A 81 -1.82 -0.60 11.34
CA ARG A 81 -2.68 -1.76 11.08
C ARG A 81 -4.13 -1.34 10.87
N ALA A 82 -4.69 -0.47 11.71
CA ALA A 82 -6.06 0.01 11.55
C ALA A 82 -6.25 0.72 10.21
N SER A 83 -5.32 1.59 9.83
CA SER A 83 -5.38 2.29 8.55
C SER A 83 -5.34 1.36 7.34
N LEU A 84 -4.49 0.34 7.36
CA LEU A 84 -4.31 -0.57 6.23
C LEU A 84 -5.34 -1.70 6.20
N SER A 85 -5.61 -2.33 7.35
CA SER A 85 -6.45 -3.53 7.41
C SER A 85 -7.93 -3.24 7.64
N ASP A 86 -8.25 -2.18 8.35
CA ASP A 86 -9.65 -1.86 8.66
C ASP A 86 -10.21 -0.82 7.67
N GLU A 87 -9.47 0.24 7.37
CA GLU A 87 -9.94 1.29 6.48
C GLU A 87 -9.68 0.96 5.01
N LEU A 88 -8.41 0.87 4.60
CA LEU A 88 -8.04 0.71 3.20
C LEU A 88 -8.52 -0.62 2.61
N LEU A 89 -8.31 -1.72 3.29
CA LEU A 89 -8.78 -3.03 2.84
C LEU A 89 -10.30 -3.05 2.71
N GLY A 90 -11.01 -2.45 3.66
CA GLY A 90 -12.47 -2.31 3.59
C GLY A 90 -12.95 -1.53 2.37
N ASP A 91 -12.22 -0.50 1.97
CA ASP A 91 -12.53 0.28 0.77
C ASP A 91 -12.33 -0.55 -0.51
N TYR A 92 -11.25 -1.32 -0.60
CA TYR A 92 -11.03 -2.25 -1.71
C TYR A 92 -12.09 -3.35 -1.79
N GLU A 93 -12.44 -3.95 -0.65
CA GLU A 93 -13.48 -4.98 -0.59
C GLU A 93 -14.85 -4.42 -1.03
N SER A 94 -15.15 -3.20 -0.61
CA SER A 94 -16.38 -2.51 -1.03
C SER A 94 -16.40 -2.25 -2.53
N PHE A 95 -15.28 -1.81 -3.09
CA PHE A 95 -15.14 -1.63 -4.55
C PHE A 95 -15.40 -2.94 -5.30
N LEU A 96 -14.78 -4.03 -4.87
CA LEU A 96 -14.96 -5.34 -5.50
C LEU A 96 -16.42 -5.78 -5.45
N ARG A 97 -17.04 -5.71 -4.28
CA ARG A 97 -18.45 -6.10 -4.09
C ARG A 97 -19.38 -5.26 -4.96
N GLN A 98 -19.20 -3.94 -4.99
CA GLN A 98 -20.03 -3.01 -5.76
C GLN A 98 -19.90 -3.23 -7.28
N ASN A 99 -18.78 -3.76 -7.74
CA ASN A 99 -18.51 -4.04 -9.15
C ASN A 99 -18.68 -5.51 -9.54
N GLY A 100 -19.18 -6.35 -8.63
CA GLY A 100 -19.46 -7.76 -8.90
C GLY A 100 -18.23 -8.67 -8.95
N PHE A 101 -17.11 -8.23 -8.37
CA PHE A 101 -15.89 -9.03 -8.26
C PHE A 101 -15.84 -9.78 -6.94
N ARG A 102 -15.06 -10.85 -6.92
CA ARG A 102 -14.79 -11.62 -5.71
C ARG A 102 -13.37 -11.36 -5.21
N VAL A 103 -13.22 -11.32 -3.88
CA VAL A 103 -11.90 -11.38 -3.25
C VAL A 103 -11.28 -12.75 -3.54
N TRP A 104 -10.03 -12.77 -3.94
CA TRP A 104 -9.34 -14.03 -4.18
C TRP A 104 -9.16 -14.81 -2.88
N PRO A 105 -9.42 -16.12 -2.90
CA PRO A 105 -9.05 -16.97 -1.77
C PRO A 105 -7.56 -16.86 -1.46
N LYS A 106 -7.22 -16.95 -0.19
CA LYS A 106 -5.84 -16.80 0.32
C LYS A 106 -4.81 -17.65 -0.44
N ASP A 107 -5.18 -18.85 -0.82
CA ASP A 107 -4.30 -19.83 -1.47
C ASP A 107 -4.62 -20.00 -2.97
N SER A 108 -5.36 -19.06 -3.56
CA SER A 108 -5.60 -19.06 -4.99
C SER A 108 -4.31 -18.82 -5.78
N PRO A 109 -4.20 -19.33 -7.03
CA PRO A 109 -3.03 -19.07 -7.87
C PRO A 109 -2.71 -17.60 -8.03
N GLU A 110 -3.74 -16.76 -8.15
CA GLU A 110 -3.64 -15.31 -8.31
C GLU A 110 -3.07 -14.65 -7.04
N ALA A 111 -3.56 -15.04 -5.87
CA ALA A 111 -3.07 -14.51 -4.59
C ALA A 111 -1.62 -14.94 -4.33
N LEU A 112 -1.25 -16.16 -4.68
CA LEU A 112 0.12 -16.66 -4.54
C LEU A 112 1.08 -15.95 -5.49
N GLU A 113 0.67 -15.72 -6.73
CA GLU A 113 1.48 -14.99 -7.72
C GLU A 113 1.69 -13.53 -7.27
N MET A 114 0.65 -12.88 -6.74
CA MET A 114 0.77 -11.53 -6.23
C MET A 114 1.75 -11.44 -5.07
N ARG A 115 1.72 -12.38 -4.12
CA ARG A 115 2.71 -12.43 -3.04
C ARG A 115 4.13 -12.60 -3.56
N LYS A 116 4.32 -13.44 -4.55
CA LYS A 116 5.62 -13.65 -5.18
C LYS A 116 6.14 -12.36 -5.84
N ARG A 117 5.27 -11.61 -6.51
CA ARG A 117 5.62 -10.30 -7.07
C ARG A 117 5.97 -9.28 -5.99
N LEU A 118 5.29 -9.30 -4.85
CA LEU A 118 5.60 -8.44 -3.71
C LEU A 118 6.95 -8.75 -3.04
N GLU A 119 7.49 -9.95 -3.23
CA GLU A 119 8.82 -10.33 -2.76
C GLU A 119 9.94 -9.89 -3.70
N GLN A 120 9.61 -9.66 -4.96
CA GLN A 120 10.51 -9.10 -5.96
C GLN A 120 10.47 -7.58 -5.91
N ASP A 121 11.38 -6.91 -6.60
CA ASP A 121 11.43 -5.45 -6.58
C ASP A 121 10.13 -4.86 -7.17
N TRP A 122 9.25 -4.46 -6.29
CA TRP A 122 7.88 -4.04 -6.59
C TRP A 122 7.80 -2.86 -7.57
N VAL A 123 8.76 -1.97 -7.52
CA VAL A 123 8.79 -0.79 -8.40
C VAL A 123 8.88 -1.19 -9.88
N GLN A 124 9.55 -2.32 -10.17
CA GLN A 124 9.67 -2.83 -11.53
C GLN A 124 8.46 -3.69 -11.95
N ALA A 125 7.66 -4.15 -11.00
CA ALA A 125 6.49 -4.99 -11.25
C ALA A 125 5.21 -4.19 -11.53
N LEU A 126 5.21 -2.87 -11.25
CA LEU A 126 4.09 -2.00 -11.60
C LEU A 126 4.01 -1.84 -13.12
N PRO A 127 2.85 -2.10 -13.73
CA PRO A 127 2.68 -1.78 -15.14
C PRO A 127 2.90 -0.28 -15.36
N PRO A 128 3.48 0.10 -16.50
CA PRO A 128 3.67 1.51 -16.81
C PRO A 128 2.34 2.25 -16.71
N ALA A 129 2.38 3.45 -16.14
CA ALA A 129 1.20 4.29 -16.02
C ALA A 129 0.52 4.39 -17.40
N PRO A 130 -0.79 4.13 -17.50
CA PRO A 130 -1.46 4.18 -18.78
C PRO A 130 -1.35 5.57 -19.37
N SER A 131 -0.70 5.68 -20.50
CA SER A 131 -0.70 6.90 -21.29
C SER A 131 -2.07 7.03 -21.97
N GLY A 132 -2.90 7.93 -21.46
CA GLY A 132 -4.20 8.24 -22.06
C GLY A 132 -5.40 7.61 -21.35
N ALA A 133 -6.56 8.24 -21.53
CA ALA A 133 -7.81 7.86 -20.91
C ALA A 133 -8.15 6.39 -21.13
N VAL A 134 -8.15 5.63 -20.06
CA VAL A 134 -8.49 4.21 -20.08
C VAL A 134 -10.00 4.06 -20.22
N ARG A 135 -10.43 3.55 -21.36
CA ARG A 135 -11.79 3.02 -21.49
C ARG A 135 -11.95 1.83 -20.54
N LEU A 136 -13.01 1.86 -19.74
CA LEU A 136 -13.41 0.80 -18.81
C LEU A 136 -13.76 -0.56 -19.49
N THR A 137 -13.22 -0.86 -20.64
CA THR A 137 -13.55 -2.05 -21.44
C THR A 137 -12.60 -3.22 -21.24
N GLY A 138 -11.96 -3.32 -20.10
CA GLY A 138 -11.07 -4.45 -19.85
C GLY A 138 -10.78 -4.62 -18.37
N LEU A 139 -11.70 -5.27 -17.68
CA LEU A 139 -11.54 -5.62 -16.26
C LEU A 139 -10.48 -6.71 -16.01
N SER A 140 -9.84 -7.21 -17.08
CA SER A 140 -8.73 -8.17 -16.98
C SER A 140 -7.48 -7.62 -16.26
N GLY A 141 -7.36 -6.31 -16.13
CA GLY A 141 -6.26 -5.70 -15.39
C GLY A 141 -6.49 -5.57 -13.88
N LEU A 142 -7.71 -5.83 -13.39
CA LEU A 142 -8.00 -5.81 -11.95
C LEU A 142 -7.50 -7.06 -11.25
N SER A 143 -7.46 -8.19 -11.96
CA SER A 143 -6.90 -9.42 -11.43
C SER A 143 -5.42 -9.30 -11.05
N ASP A 144 -4.71 -8.34 -11.62
CA ASP A 144 -3.30 -8.12 -11.35
C ASP A 144 -3.04 -7.22 -10.13
N PHE A 145 -4.09 -6.58 -9.56
CA PHE A 145 -3.95 -5.59 -8.47
C PHE A 145 -4.70 -5.95 -7.17
N VAL A 146 -5.50 -6.99 -7.17
CA VAL A 146 -6.23 -7.48 -6.01
C VAL A 146 -5.84 -8.91 -5.72
#